data_072163ef8585933ee252c5c97a54f2ef
#
_entry.id   072163ef8585933ee252c5c97a54f2ef
#
_cell.length_a   1.000
_cell.length_b   1.000
_cell.length_c   1.000
_cell.angle_alpha   90.00
_cell.angle_beta   90.00
_cell.angle_gamma   90.00
#
_symmetry.space_group_name_H-M   'P 1'
#
loop_
_entity.id
_entity.type
_entity.pdbx_description
1 polymer ?
#
loop_
_entity_poly.entity_id
_entity_poly.type
_entity_poly.pdbx_seq_one_letter_code
_entity_poly.pdbx_strand_id
1 'polypeptide(L)'
;MISEFINEWFNAHRAEVIAWRRHIHRHPETANQEVETTNFLASILQDYGLEPQRFPQTGLMVDIGPDTELGRLAFRADIDALPVTEVTGLEYTSEVPGKMHACGHDVHTTVALGLACALADFQRVHDLPLGIRVIFQPAEEVWVGGATDVIEWGALEGVHSIFAIHAEPKPVSYTHLR
;
A
#
# COMPACT_ATOMS: atom_id res chain seq x y z
N MET A 1 20.99 8.62 -5.94
CA MET A 1 20.40 8.07 -7.20
C MET A 1 18.98 7.56 -6.98
N ILE A 2 18.70 6.37 -6.38
CA ILE A 2 17.32 5.87 -6.22
C ILE A 2 16.44 6.76 -5.34
N SER A 3 16.94 7.25 -4.20
CA SER A 3 16.21 8.15 -3.31
C SER A 3 15.89 9.51 -3.95
N GLU A 4 16.78 10.03 -4.74
CA GLU A 4 16.58 11.28 -5.50
C GLU A 4 15.49 11.07 -6.56
N PHE A 5 15.58 9.99 -7.33
CA PHE A 5 14.56 9.64 -8.33
C PHE A 5 13.17 9.50 -7.70
N ILE A 6 13.05 8.77 -6.58
CA ILE A 6 11.78 8.62 -5.87
C ILE A 6 11.24 9.96 -5.41
N ASN A 7 12.08 10.83 -4.84
CA ASN A 7 11.66 12.17 -4.43
C ASN A 7 11.20 13.04 -5.60
N GLU A 8 11.93 13.00 -6.72
CA GLU A 8 11.54 13.72 -7.94
C GLU A 8 10.24 13.17 -8.53
N TRP A 9 10.09 11.84 -8.54
CA TRP A 9 8.88 11.18 -9.00
C TRP A 9 7.65 11.61 -8.18
N PHE A 10 7.72 11.55 -6.84
CA PHE A 10 6.62 11.99 -5.97
C PHE A 10 6.31 13.48 -6.12
N ASN A 11 7.31 14.32 -6.35
CA ASN A 11 7.08 15.74 -6.62
C ASN A 11 6.35 15.94 -7.95
N ALA A 12 6.74 15.24 -8.99
CA ALA A 12 6.13 15.29 -10.31
C ALA A 12 4.69 14.76 -10.32
N HIS A 13 4.43 13.65 -9.58
CA HIS A 13 3.13 12.98 -9.53
C HIS A 13 2.27 13.38 -8.32
N ARG A 14 2.65 14.44 -7.61
CA ARG A 14 2.00 14.85 -6.36
C ARG A 14 0.48 14.97 -6.45
N ALA A 15 -0.03 15.57 -7.51
CA ALA A 15 -1.46 15.76 -7.69
C ALA A 15 -2.19 14.42 -7.88
N GLU A 16 -1.61 13.50 -8.62
CA GLU A 16 -2.11 12.17 -8.88
C GLU A 16 -2.12 11.32 -7.61
N VAL A 17 -1.03 11.28 -6.87
CA VAL A 17 -0.92 10.57 -5.59
C VAL A 17 -1.94 11.09 -4.57
N ILE A 18 -2.15 12.40 -4.49
CA ILE A 18 -3.20 13.00 -3.66
C ILE A 18 -4.60 12.58 -4.14
N ALA A 19 -4.82 12.48 -5.44
CA ALA A 19 -6.09 12.04 -6.00
C ALA A 19 -6.37 10.57 -5.65
N TRP A 20 -5.37 9.69 -5.73
CA TRP A 20 -5.48 8.28 -5.29
C TRP A 20 -5.88 8.18 -3.81
N ARG A 21 -5.17 8.90 -2.94
CA ARG A 21 -5.47 8.93 -1.51
C ARG A 21 -6.90 9.39 -1.24
N ARG A 22 -7.34 10.47 -1.90
CA ARG A 22 -8.69 11.01 -1.74
C ARG A 22 -9.76 10.08 -2.30
N HIS A 23 -9.45 9.32 -3.36
CA HIS A 23 -10.35 8.30 -3.90
C HIS A 23 -10.54 7.17 -2.89
N ILE A 24 -9.46 6.60 -2.34
CA ILE A 24 -9.51 5.54 -1.33
C ILE A 24 -10.28 6.03 -0.10
N HIS A 25 -10.01 7.27 0.37
CA HIS A 25 -10.66 7.85 1.53
C HIS A 25 -12.17 8.02 1.37
N ARG A 26 -12.64 8.38 0.16
CA ARG A 26 -14.08 8.51 -0.14
C ARG A 26 -14.81 7.19 -0.21
N HIS A 27 -14.13 6.11 -0.57
CA HIS A 27 -14.72 4.79 -0.82
C HIS A 27 -14.17 3.73 0.16
N PRO A 28 -14.31 3.96 1.48
CA PRO A 28 -13.75 3.06 2.48
C PRO A 28 -14.48 1.71 2.49
N GLU A 29 -13.72 0.64 2.49
CA GLU A 29 -14.20 -0.72 2.62
C GLU A 29 -13.62 -1.35 3.90
N THR A 30 -14.47 -2.01 4.66
CA THR A 30 -14.04 -2.65 5.93
C THR A 30 -13.41 -4.00 5.67
N ALA A 31 -12.72 -4.53 6.69
CA ALA A 31 -12.00 -5.80 6.65
C ALA A 31 -12.73 -6.92 5.90
N ASN A 32 -12.01 -7.59 4.99
CA ASN A 32 -12.50 -8.66 4.09
C ASN A 32 -13.57 -8.20 3.08
N GLN A 33 -13.77 -6.90 2.89
CA GLN A 33 -14.69 -6.32 1.92
C GLN A 33 -13.99 -5.35 0.95
N GLU A 34 -12.66 -5.30 0.94
CA GLU A 34 -11.81 -4.35 0.21
C GLU A 34 -11.72 -4.71 -1.29
N VAL A 35 -12.86 -4.98 -1.92
CA VAL A 35 -12.95 -5.46 -3.31
C VAL A 35 -12.63 -4.34 -4.29
N GLU A 36 -13.29 -3.19 -4.15
CA GLU A 36 -13.09 -2.05 -5.05
C GLU A 36 -11.74 -1.39 -4.80
N THR A 37 -11.28 -1.34 -3.56
CA THR A 37 -9.93 -0.91 -3.21
C THR A 37 -8.88 -1.79 -3.91
N THR A 38 -9.04 -3.12 -3.84
CA THR A 38 -8.16 -4.08 -4.52
C THR A 38 -8.19 -3.89 -6.05
N ASN A 39 -9.37 -3.68 -6.63
CA ASN A 39 -9.54 -3.42 -8.06
C ASN A 39 -8.84 -2.12 -8.49
N PHE A 40 -9.03 -1.06 -7.72
CA PHE A 40 -8.41 0.24 -7.96
C PHE A 40 -6.87 0.15 -7.94
N LEU A 41 -6.30 -0.51 -6.92
CA LEU A 41 -4.87 -0.73 -6.81
C LEU A 41 -4.33 -1.54 -7.99
N ALA A 42 -5.00 -2.63 -8.33
CA ALA A 42 -4.58 -3.48 -9.45
C ALA A 42 -4.58 -2.72 -10.78
N SER A 43 -5.59 -1.89 -11.03
CA SER A 43 -5.69 -1.09 -12.25
C SER A 43 -4.50 -0.13 -12.39
N ILE A 44 -4.19 0.63 -11.34
CA ILE A 44 -3.07 1.58 -11.37
C ILE A 44 -1.74 0.84 -11.56
N LEU A 45 -1.50 -0.23 -10.84
CA LEU A 45 -0.27 -1.02 -10.98
C LEU A 45 -0.10 -1.55 -12.41
N GLN A 46 -1.20 -2.00 -13.04
CA GLN A 46 -1.20 -2.46 -14.43
C GLN A 46 -0.91 -1.32 -15.42
N ASP A 47 -1.44 -0.11 -15.19
CA ASP A 47 -1.15 1.07 -16.00
C ASP A 47 0.33 1.45 -15.97
N TYR A 48 1.02 1.15 -14.86
CA TYR A 48 2.48 1.29 -14.73
C TYR A 48 3.27 0.08 -15.26
N GLY A 49 2.59 -0.91 -15.86
CA GLY A 49 3.21 -2.09 -16.47
C GLY A 49 3.63 -3.16 -15.47
N LEU A 50 3.07 -3.14 -14.28
CA LEU A 50 3.29 -4.15 -13.25
C LEU A 50 2.24 -5.27 -13.34
N GLU A 51 2.58 -6.44 -12.79
CA GLU A 51 1.68 -7.62 -12.75
C GLU A 51 1.26 -7.92 -11.31
N PRO A 52 0.18 -7.29 -10.79
CA PRO A 52 -0.27 -7.53 -9.42
C PRO A 52 -0.85 -8.94 -9.27
N GLN A 53 -0.42 -9.63 -8.22
CA GLN A 53 -0.92 -10.94 -7.82
C GLN A 53 -1.98 -10.75 -6.73
N ARG A 54 -3.24 -11.05 -7.06
CA ARG A 54 -4.36 -10.92 -6.12
C ARG A 54 -4.34 -12.05 -5.09
N PHE A 55 -4.68 -11.74 -3.87
CA PHE A 55 -4.94 -12.73 -2.85
C PHE A 55 -6.33 -13.38 -3.05
N PRO A 56 -6.59 -14.56 -2.48
CA PRO A 56 -7.83 -15.28 -2.68
C PRO A 56 -9.12 -14.55 -2.30
N GLN A 57 -9.05 -13.62 -1.35
CA GLN A 57 -10.18 -12.81 -0.90
C GLN A 57 -10.05 -11.39 -1.43
N THR A 58 -9.35 -10.53 -0.70
CA THR A 58 -9.07 -9.14 -1.03
C THR A 58 -7.60 -8.83 -0.80
N GLY A 59 -7.13 -7.68 -1.29
CA GLY A 59 -5.73 -7.32 -1.27
C GLY A 59 -4.93 -7.98 -2.40
N LEU A 60 -3.67 -7.60 -2.49
CA LEU A 60 -2.75 -8.07 -3.53
C LEU A 60 -1.30 -7.81 -3.15
N MET A 61 -0.39 -8.40 -3.90
CA MET A 61 1.02 -8.05 -3.87
C MET A 61 1.56 -7.82 -5.28
N VAL A 62 2.68 -7.15 -5.39
CA VAL A 62 3.39 -6.95 -6.66
C VAL A 62 4.89 -7.02 -6.45
N ASP A 63 5.57 -7.71 -7.35
CA ASP A 63 7.02 -7.85 -7.37
C ASP A 63 7.63 -6.92 -8.42
N ILE A 64 8.71 -6.24 -8.07
CA ILE A 64 9.42 -5.26 -8.89
C ILE A 64 10.91 -5.56 -8.81
N GLY A 65 11.61 -5.56 -9.94
CA GLY A 65 13.04 -5.84 -10.01
C GLY A 65 13.37 -7.34 -10.05
N PRO A 66 14.66 -7.68 -9.98
CA PRO A 66 15.14 -9.03 -10.20
C PRO A 66 14.93 -9.96 -9.01
N ASP A 67 14.81 -11.25 -9.28
CA ASP A 67 15.03 -12.30 -8.30
C ASP A 67 16.53 -12.43 -8.02
N THR A 68 16.90 -12.40 -6.76
CA THR A 68 18.29 -12.57 -6.33
C THR A 68 18.40 -13.61 -5.22
N GLU A 69 19.61 -14.18 -5.02
CA GLU A 69 19.88 -15.10 -3.91
C GLU A 69 19.71 -14.45 -2.54
N LEU A 70 19.77 -13.10 -2.46
CA LEU A 70 19.53 -12.34 -1.23
C LEU A 70 18.03 -12.23 -0.88
N GLY A 71 17.14 -12.69 -1.78
CA GLY A 71 15.70 -12.50 -1.64
C GLY A 71 15.25 -11.07 -1.94
N ARG A 72 14.02 -10.75 -1.52
CA ARG A 72 13.37 -9.45 -1.73
C ARG A 72 13.29 -8.63 -0.44
N LEU A 73 13.26 -7.30 -0.58
CA LEU A 73 12.74 -6.44 0.46
C LEU A 73 11.22 -6.28 0.25
N ALA A 74 10.44 -6.42 1.32
CA ALA A 74 9.01 -6.17 1.26
C ALA A 74 8.63 -4.83 1.93
N PHE A 75 7.65 -4.15 1.34
CA PHE A 75 6.98 -3.01 1.95
C PHE A 75 5.48 -3.33 2.08
N ARG A 76 4.96 -3.27 3.30
CA ARG A 76 3.57 -3.62 3.63
C ARG A 76 2.75 -2.35 3.90
N ALA A 77 1.57 -2.30 3.34
CA ALA A 77 0.50 -1.39 3.72
C ALA A 77 -0.79 -2.17 3.97
N ASP A 78 -1.54 -1.78 4.99
CA ASP A 78 -2.92 -2.18 5.22
C ASP A 78 -3.86 -1.38 4.32
N ILE A 79 -5.04 -1.96 3.99
CA ILE A 79 -5.96 -1.35 3.03
C ILE A 79 -7.41 -1.22 3.53
N ASP A 80 -7.74 -1.80 4.69
CA ASP A 80 -9.09 -1.79 5.23
C ASP A 80 -9.42 -0.49 5.98
N ALA A 81 -10.71 -0.21 6.10
CA ALA A 81 -11.28 0.91 6.84
C ALA A 81 -12.05 0.42 8.07
N LEU A 82 -12.40 1.35 8.93
CA LEU A 82 -13.16 1.10 10.15
C LEU A 82 -14.67 1.35 9.98
N PRO A 83 -15.55 0.63 10.71
CA PRO A 83 -16.99 0.87 10.75
C PRO A 83 -17.32 2.08 11.63
N VAL A 84 -16.84 3.26 11.24
CA VAL A 84 -16.96 4.52 11.96
C VAL A 84 -17.58 5.58 11.03
N THR A 85 -18.53 6.35 11.53
CA THR A 85 -19.10 7.47 10.78
C THR A 85 -18.12 8.64 10.78
N GLU A 86 -17.74 9.11 9.60
CA GLU A 86 -16.87 10.27 9.47
C GLU A 86 -17.62 11.57 9.73
N VAL A 87 -17.01 12.47 10.53
CA VAL A 87 -17.54 13.79 10.88
C VAL A 87 -16.48 14.89 10.68
N THR A 88 -15.51 14.68 9.81
CA THR A 88 -14.40 15.60 9.59
C THR A 88 -14.80 16.87 8.84
N GLY A 89 -15.84 16.81 8.01
CA GLY A 89 -16.25 17.93 7.15
C GLY A 89 -15.28 18.24 6.01
N LEU A 90 -14.39 17.32 5.66
CA LEU A 90 -13.44 17.48 4.55
C LEU A 90 -14.16 17.39 3.19
N GLU A 91 -13.62 18.07 2.17
CA GLU A 91 -14.14 17.98 0.80
C GLU A 91 -14.12 16.57 0.20
N TYR A 92 -13.28 15.68 0.77
CA TYR A 92 -13.12 14.28 0.37
C TYR A 92 -13.56 13.32 1.48
N THR A 93 -14.52 13.74 2.32
CA THR A 93 -15.19 12.90 3.32
C THR A 93 -15.69 11.59 2.69
N SER A 94 -15.74 10.52 3.48
CA SER A 94 -16.29 9.23 3.08
C SER A 94 -17.68 9.38 2.44
N GLU A 95 -17.88 8.77 1.30
CA GLU A 95 -19.17 8.66 0.59
C GLU A 95 -19.94 7.40 1.00
N VAL A 96 -19.35 6.56 1.88
CA VAL A 96 -19.94 5.32 2.37
C VAL A 96 -20.42 5.52 3.82
N PRO A 97 -21.71 5.62 4.08
CA PRO A 97 -22.22 5.85 5.43
C PRO A 97 -21.74 4.80 6.43
N GLY A 98 -21.25 5.24 7.58
CA GLY A 98 -20.81 4.37 8.65
C GLY A 98 -19.43 3.73 8.45
N LYS A 99 -18.67 4.14 7.42
CA LYS A 99 -17.31 3.67 7.19
C LYS A 99 -16.34 4.85 7.02
N MET A 100 -15.12 4.73 7.52
CA MET A 100 -14.09 5.77 7.43
C MET A 100 -12.68 5.15 7.52
N HIS A 101 -11.72 5.68 6.76
CA HIS A 101 -10.31 5.43 6.98
C HIS A 101 -9.79 6.21 8.20
N ALA A 102 -10.27 5.84 9.41
CA ALA A 102 -9.95 6.55 10.64
C ALA A 102 -8.56 6.21 11.21
N CYS A 103 -7.96 5.10 10.79
CA CYS A 103 -6.60 4.69 11.18
C CYS A 103 -5.50 5.17 10.20
N GLY A 104 -5.89 5.82 9.09
CA GLY A 104 -4.92 6.34 8.11
C GLY A 104 -4.43 5.32 7.09
N HIS A 105 -5.11 4.18 6.94
CA HIS A 105 -4.74 3.14 5.98
C HIS A 105 -4.82 3.63 4.52
N ASP A 106 -5.65 4.62 4.22
CA ASP A 106 -5.66 5.31 2.93
C ASP A 106 -4.33 6.02 2.62
N VAL A 107 -3.64 6.54 3.64
CA VAL A 107 -2.29 7.11 3.51
C VAL A 107 -1.26 6.01 3.30
N HIS A 108 -1.31 4.94 4.11
CA HIS A 108 -0.38 3.81 4.00
C HIS A 108 -0.47 3.17 2.62
N THR A 109 -1.69 2.85 2.17
CA THR A 109 -1.99 2.31 0.84
C THR A 109 -1.43 3.20 -0.27
N THR A 110 -1.68 4.52 -0.17
CA THR A 110 -1.24 5.46 -1.21
C THR A 110 0.28 5.59 -1.26
N VAL A 111 0.96 5.58 -0.11
CA VAL A 111 2.44 5.61 -0.07
C VAL A 111 3.02 4.34 -0.70
N ALA A 112 2.45 3.18 -0.38
CA ALA A 112 2.88 1.90 -0.97
C ALA A 112 2.64 1.85 -2.48
N LEU A 113 1.47 2.33 -2.94
CA LEU A 113 1.12 2.42 -4.37
C LEU A 113 2.09 3.35 -5.11
N GLY A 114 2.32 4.55 -4.58
CA GLY A 114 3.26 5.50 -5.15
C GLY A 114 4.69 4.96 -5.19
N LEU A 115 5.12 4.24 -4.15
CA LEU A 115 6.42 3.57 -4.13
C LEU A 115 6.52 2.52 -5.24
N ALA A 116 5.50 1.68 -5.42
CA ALA A 116 5.48 0.67 -6.48
C ALA A 116 5.57 1.31 -7.88
N CYS A 117 4.78 2.37 -8.13
CA CYS A 117 4.79 3.10 -9.40
C CYS A 117 6.14 3.78 -9.65
N ALA A 118 6.71 4.44 -8.65
CA ALA A 118 8.02 5.08 -8.77
C ALA A 118 9.15 4.08 -9.07
N LEU A 119 9.09 2.89 -8.45
CA LEU A 119 10.04 1.81 -8.71
C LEU A 119 9.85 1.20 -10.09
N ALA A 120 8.61 1.08 -10.57
CA ALA A 120 8.31 0.65 -11.93
C ALA A 120 8.93 1.61 -12.97
N ASP A 121 8.80 2.91 -12.77
CA ASP A 121 9.42 3.90 -13.65
C ASP A 121 10.94 3.93 -13.50
N PHE A 122 11.46 3.77 -12.29
CA PHE A 122 12.90 3.67 -12.07
C PHE A 122 13.52 2.53 -12.85
N GLN A 123 12.93 1.33 -12.80
CA GLN A 123 13.49 0.15 -13.48
C GLN A 123 13.43 0.22 -15.02
N ARG A 124 12.69 1.17 -15.61
CA ARG A 124 12.72 1.41 -17.07
C ARG A 124 14.01 2.05 -17.55
N VAL A 125 14.73 2.73 -16.65
CA VAL A 125 15.93 3.52 -16.97
C VAL A 125 17.14 3.14 -16.15
N HIS A 126 16.97 2.35 -15.09
CA HIS A 126 18.04 1.88 -14.19
C HIS A 126 17.76 0.47 -13.71
N ASP A 127 18.80 -0.29 -13.42
CA ASP A 127 18.68 -1.59 -12.78
C ASP A 127 18.44 -1.45 -11.28
N LEU A 128 17.48 -2.23 -10.75
CA LEU A 128 17.32 -2.42 -9.30
C LEU A 128 18.33 -3.47 -8.82
N PRO A 129 19.04 -3.22 -7.72
CA PRO A 129 20.06 -4.15 -7.21
C PRO A 129 19.47 -5.43 -6.60
N LEU A 130 18.19 -5.42 -6.25
CA LEU A 130 17.43 -6.53 -5.68
C LEU A 130 15.94 -6.34 -5.92
N GLY A 131 15.18 -7.41 -5.75
CA GLY A 131 13.73 -7.37 -5.88
C GLY A 131 13.05 -6.67 -4.70
N ILE A 132 11.93 -6.02 -5.00
CA ILE A 132 11.07 -5.37 -4.01
C ILE A 132 9.67 -5.94 -4.17
N ARG A 133 9.06 -6.36 -3.08
CA ARG A 133 7.66 -6.76 -3.00
C ARG A 133 6.87 -5.69 -2.29
N VAL A 134 5.79 -5.21 -2.90
CA VAL A 134 4.82 -4.35 -2.22
C VAL A 134 3.58 -5.19 -1.92
N ILE A 135 3.18 -5.20 -0.64
CA ILE A 135 2.06 -6.00 -0.13
C ILE A 135 0.96 -5.06 0.33
N PHE A 136 -0.22 -5.20 -0.27
CA PHE A 136 -1.44 -4.51 0.12
C PHE A 136 -2.31 -5.48 0.92
N GLN A 137 -2.14 -5.44 2.24
CA GLN A 137 -2.73 -6.39 3.18
C GLN A 137 -4.16 -6.00 3.54
N PRO A 138 -5.15 -6.88 3.36
CA PRO A 138 -6.52 -6.65 3.85
C PRO A 138 -6.65 -6.92 5.35
N ALA A 139 -7.79 -6.52 5.94
CA ALA A 139 -8.29 -6.98 7.22
C ALA A 139 -7.30 -6.82 8.40
N GLU A 140 -6.66 -5.66 8.54
CA GLU A 140 -5.76 -5.39 9.67
C GLU A 140 -6.53 -5.17 10.97
N GLU A 141 -7.70 -4.53 10.88
CA GLU A 141 -8.49 -4.01 12.01
C GLU A 141 -9.40 -5.07 12.69
N VAL A 142 -9.29 -6.34 12.31
CA VAL A 142 -10.09 -7.42 12.90
C VAL A 142 -9.22 -8.45 13.64
N TRP A 143 -9.80 -9.07 14.69
CA TRP A 143 -9.12 -10.14 15.41
C TRP A 143 -8.97 -11.39 14.54
N VAL A 144 -7.77 -11.98 14.55
CA VAL A 144 -7.22 -12.85 13.52
C VAL A 144 -7.18 -12.09 12.21
N GLY A 145 -6.37 -11.03 12.18
CA GLY A 145 -6.25 -10.12 11.04
C GLY A 145 -5.65 -10.80 9.81
N GLY A 146 -5.90 -10.20 8.67
CA GLY A 146 -5.46 -10.68 7.36
C GLY A 146 -3.95 -10.90 7.19
N ALA A 147 -3.12 -10.48 8.15
CA ALA A 147 -1.69 -10.76 8.11
C ALA A 147 -1.38 -12.26 8.11
N THR A 148 -2.12 -13.06 8.90
CA THR A 148 -1.96 -14.52 8.91
C THR A 148 -2.30 -15.12 7.57
N ASP A 149 -3.44 -14.71 7.00
CA ASP A 149 -3.90 -15.19 5.70
C ASP A 149 -2.92 -14.84 4.58
N VAL A 150 -2.45 -13.60 4.56
CA VAL A 150 -1.47 -13.09 3.56
C VAL A 150 -0.15 -13.86 3.64
N ILE A 151 0.29 -14.25 4.84
CA ILE A 151 1.48 -15.11 5.03
C ILE A 151 1.21 -16.51 4.48
N GLU A 152 0.05 -17.10 4.79
CA GLU A 152 -0.35 -18.42 4.27
C GLU A 152 -0.49 -18.42 2.73
N TRP A 153 -0.87 -17.29 2.14
CA TRP A 153 -0.94 -17.09 0.69
C TRP A 153 0.43 -16.80 0.02
N GLY A 154 1.53 -16.92 0.78
CA GLY A 154 2.88 -16.85 0.25
C GLY A 154 3.48 -15.44 0.14
N ALA A 155 2.86 -14.43 0.74
CA ALA A 155 3.35 -13.05 0.61
C ALA A 155 4.78 -12.84 1.15
N LEU A 156 5.25 -13.69 2.04
CA LEU A 156 6.61 -13.62 2.59
C LEU A 156 7.58 -14.63 1.95
N GLU A 157 7.15 -15.39 0.96
CA GLU A 157 8.05 -16.31 0.25
C GLU A 157 9.15 -15.53 -0.48
N GLY A 158 10.40 -15.87 -0.21
CA GLY A 158 11.58 -15.19 -0.78
C GLY A 158 11.81 -13.77 -0.25
N VAL A 159 11.12 -13.36 0.82
CA VAL A 159 11.33 -12.06 1.47
C VAL A 159 12.41 -12.17 2.54
N HIS A 160 13.45 -11.33 2.42
CA HIS A 160 14.53 -11.23 3.41
C HIS A 160 14.17 -10.30 4.58
N SER A 161 13.53 -9.17 4.27
CA SER A 161 13.14 -8.17 5.27
C SER A 161 11.85 -7.49 4.85
N ILE A 162 11.00 -7.12 5.85
CA ILE A 162 9.75 -6.41 5.62
C ILE A 162 9.71 -5.11 6.40
N PHE A 163 9.19 -4.06 5.77
CA PHE A 163 9.02 -2.72 6.33
C PHE A 163 7.56 -2.30 6.20
N ALA A 164 7.12 -1.48 7.15
CA ALA A 164 5.81 -0.81 7.11
C ALA A 164 5.95 0.59 7.71
N ILE A 165 4.97 1.43 7.41
CA ILE A 165 4.80 2.74 8.06
C ILE A 165 3.45 2.78 8.76
N HIS A 166 3.34 3.65 9.77
CA HIS A 166 2.06 3.98 10.39
C HIS A 166 1.90 5.50 10.49
N ALA A 167 0.74 6.01 10.06
CA ALA A 167 0.39 7.42 10.19
C ALA A 167 -0.09 7.70 11.62
N GLU A 168 0.58 8.61 12.32
CA GLU A 168 0.23 9.04 13.67
C GLU A 168 -0.13 10.52 13.70
N PRO A 169 -1.22 10.91 14.39
CA PRO A 169 -1.60 12.31 14.51
C PRO A 169 -0.67 13.12 15.43
N LYS A 170 0.17 12.44 16.21
CA LYS A 170 1.18 13.05 17.08
C LYS A 170 2.57 12.63 16.62
N PRO A 171 3.54 13.56 16.58
CA PRO A 171 4.92 13.19 16.32
C PRO A 171 5.41 12.18 17.37
N VAL A 172 5.80 10.99 16.92
CA VAL A 172 6.45 9.99 17.74
C VAL A 172 7.84 9.72 17.20
N SER A 173 8.83 9.65 18.08
CA SER A 173 10.18 9.30 17.72
C SER A 173 10.55 8.00 18.43
N TYR A 174 10.76 6.94 17.66
CA TYR A 174 11.29 5.69 18.18
C TYR A 174 12.80 5.67 18.04
N THR A 175 13.49 5.61 19.15
CA THR A 175 14.96 5.53 19.18
C THR A 175 15.47 4.10 19.14
N HIS A 176 14.59 3.10 19.28
CA HIS A 176 14.93 1.69 19.28
C HIS A 176 13.93 0.87 18.48
N LEU A 177 14.43 0.17 17.47
CA LEU A 177 13.77 -1.00 16.89
C LEU A 177 14.16 -2.20 17.75
N ARG A 178 13.17 -2.91 18.26
CA ARG A 178 13.38 -4.18 18.97
C ARG A 178 13.04 -5.33 18.07
#